data_88243c5ca61fb0c6dc39f701ae5f05a4
#
_entry.id   88243c5ca61fb0c6dc39f701ae5f05a4
#
_cell.length_a   1.000
_cell.length_b   1.000
_cell.length_c   1.000
_cell.angle_alpha   90.00
_cell.angle_beta   90.00
_cell.angle_gamma   90.00
#
_symmetry.space_group_name_H-M   'P 1'
#
loop_
_entity.id
_entity.type
_entity.pdbx_description
1 polymer ?
#
loop_
_entity_poly.entity_id
_entity_poly.type
_entity_poly.pdbx_seq_one_letter_code
_entity_poly.pdbx_strand_id
1 'polypeptide(L)'
;EAIDSGALGFSTSRTILHRDIYGKYVPGTEASSEEMRALAFGVDKAGEGTLEITSDWLDEEIEMSWMKEYVNKSDCGLTFLQTSGDAVKTILFAEEQFLKGKNIRPQFPGRNVGLMFGLESSLHPFIQYPAYKEIADLPLDQKFKVMKDPDFKKKLLSQQPDFQSEIEIQLAKNPNNKTSEEISKDVELPTKLTSNYETQFILGTPPNYEPGKEDSIAAIAINRGISELEVMYDEMIKNNGTNLIYAAFTPYENYKLDFVEQAYGLKSSVAGGSDGGAHCGLICDASMPTTNLSHWARDREAGKKFSLEMLIKKQTKDTAETFGLFDRGEIKVGMLGDINIIDFEKLNVSHPKMIYDLPLGGRRLVQDATGYVATIKSGQVISENGVATGVLPGNLLRGKQVCDVKSGITKVTLFDRTFRLLFVKAARLIWGLSKKSMKTTIVSEA
;
A
#
# COMPACT_ATOMS: atom_id res chain seq x y z
N GLU A 1 -1.10 29.74 1.86
CA GLU A 1 -1.23 30.04 0.41
C GLU A 1 -1.68 28.80 -0.37
N ALA A 2 -0.98 27.66 -0.31
CA ALA A 2 -1.42 26.43 -1.01
C ALA A 2 -2.76 25.91 -0.47
N ILE A 3 -2.94 25.85 0.85
CA ILE A 3 -4.18 25.43 1.49
C ILE A 3 -5.30 26.44 1.20
N ASP A 4 -5.03 27.74 1.30
CA ASP A 4 -5.99 28.80 0.92
C ASP A 4 -6.45 28.68 -0.55
N SER A 5 -5.59 28.10 -1.42
CA SER A 5 -5.89 27.79 -2.82
C SER A 5 -6.64 26.46 -3.00
N GLY A 6 -6.92 25.73 -1.92
CA GLY A 6 -7.72 24.52 -1.89
C GLY A 6 -6.92 23.21 -1.77
N ALA A 7 -5.64 23.25 -1.41
CA ALA A 7 -4.93 22.03 -1.04
C ALA A 7 -5.51 21.43 0.25
N LEU A 8 -5.56 20.07 0.32
CA LEU A 8 -6.11 19.36 1.48
C LEU A 8 -5.13 19.31 2.66
N GLY A 9 -3.87 19.66 2.44
CA GLY A 9 -2.85 19.62 3.48
C GLY A 9 -1.44 19.74 2.91
N PHE A 10 -0.47 19.33 3.71
CA PHE A 10 0.95 19.28 3.37
C PHE A 10 1.51 17.91 3.73
N SER A 11 2.26 17.31 2.81
CA SER A 11 2.90 16.00 3.02
C SER A 11 4.41 16.12 2.82
N THR A 12 5.18 15.41 3.65
CA THR A 12 6.64 15.34 3.50
C THR A 12 7.20 13.98 3.87
N SER A 13 8.34 13.64 3.27
CA SER A 13 9.06 12.42 3.53
C SER A 13 10.31 12.68 4.38
N ARG A 14 10.47 11.87 5.43
CA ARG A 14 11.62 11.87 6.35
C ARG A 14 12.30 10.49 6.38
N THR A 15 12.17 9.73 5.27
CA THR A 15 12.85 8.44 5.11
C THR A 15 14.04 8.55 4.17
N ILE A 16 15.14 7.87 4.52
CA ILE A 16 16.33 7.75 3.68
C ILE A 16 16.10 6.88 2.43
N LEU A 17 14.97 6.16 2.38
CA LEU A 17 14.60 5.31 1.24
C LEU A 17 14.05 6.12 0.07
N HIS A 18 13.47 7.30 0.32
CA HIS A 18 12.96 8.15 -0.74
C HIS A 18 14.08 8.99 -1.35
N ARG A 19 14.35 8.73 -2.61
CA ARG A 19 15.42 9.38 -3.37
C ARG A 19 14.92 9.85 -4.73
N ASP A 20 15.52 10.90 -5.23
CA ASP A 20 15.31 11.37 -6.60
C ASP A 20 15.96 10.42 -7.62
N ILE A 21 15.75 10.71 -8.91
CA ILE A 21 16.32 9.91 -10.01
C ILE A 21 17.87 9.91 -10.05
N TYR A 22 18.51 10.78 -9.28
CA TYR A 22 19.96 10.86 -9.13
C TYR A 22 20.45 10.22 -7.84
N GLY A 23 19.53 9.66 -7.03
CA GLY A 23 19.84 9.03 -5.74
C GLY A 23 20.08 10.00 -4.59
N LYS A 24 19.71 11.30 -4.71
CA LYS A 24 19.72 12.25 -3.60
C LYS A 24 18.48 12.07 -2.73
N TYR A 25 18.60 12.38 -1.45
CA TYR A 25 17.44 12.46 -0.57
C TYR A 25 16.44 13.50 -1.09
N VAL A 26 15.17 13.18 -0.97
CA VAL A 26 14.12 14.13 -1.30
C VAL A 26 14.09 15.27 -0.26
N PRO A 27 13.62 16.48 -0.65
CA PRO A 27 13.42 17.56 0.32
C PRO A 27 12.59 17.08 1.52
N GLY A 28 13.01 17.45 2.72
CA GLY A 28 12.33 17.04 3.96
C GLY A 28 13.01 15.89 4.70
N THR A 29 13.76 15.01 4.03
CA THR A 29 14.44 13.88 4.69
C THR A 29 15.33 14.34 5.84
N GLU A 30 16.10 15.41 5.64
CA GLU A 30 17.04 15.99 6.61
C GLU A 30 16.52 17.28 7.26
N ALA A 31 15.21 17.59 7.12
CA ALA A 31 14.62 18.77 7.71
C ALA A 31 14.77 18.80 9.24
N SER A 32 15.20 19.92 9.80
CA SER A 32 15.32 20.09 11.25
C SER A 32 13.95 20.13 11.94
N SER A 33 13.91 19.91 13.25
CA SER A 33 12.67 20.05 14.02
C SER A 33 12.09 21.48 13.94
N GLU A 34 12.93 22.50 13.78
CA GLU A 34 12.47 23.88 13.57
C GLU A 34 11.78 24.04 12.23
N GLU A 35 12.33 23.46 11.17
CA GLU A 35 11.72 23.45 9.84
C GLU A 35 10.39 22.70 9.88
N MET A 36 10.34 21.51 10.49
CA MET A 36 9.10 20.75 10.65
C MET A 36 8.04 21.53 11.44
N ARG A 37 8.42 22.26 12.50
CA ARG A 37 7.51 23.15 13.20
C ARG A 37 6.99 24.27 12.31
N ALA A 38 7.86 24.91 11.55
CA ALA A 38 7.46 26.00 10.65
C ALA A 38 6.47 25.52 9.59
N LEU A 39 6.69 24.34 9.01
CA LEU A 39 5.78 23.72 8.04
C LEU A 39 4.44 23.34 8.70
N ALA A 40 4.48 22.69 9.85
CA ALA A 40 3.28 22.29 10.60
C ALA A 40 2.42 23.49 10.98
N PHE A 41 3.01 24.53 11.56
CA PHE A 41 2.28 25.77 11.91
C PHE A 41 1.91 26.60 10.69
N GLY A 42 2.52 26.36 9.53
CA GLY A 42 2.05 26.87 8.24
C GLY A 42 0.69 26.29 7.85
N VAL A 43 0.45 24.98 8.12
CA VAL A 43 -0.87 24.35 7.96
C VAL A 43 -1.87 24.94 8.96
N ASP A 44 -1.51 25.02 10.25
CA ASP A 44 -2.36 25.58 11.30
C ASP A 44 -2.81 27.01 11.01
N LYS A 45 -1.91 27.83 10.47
CA LYS A 45 -2.22 29.22 10.09
C LYS A 45 -3.31 29.35 9.03
N ALA A 46 -3.46 28.34 8.16
CA ALA A 46 -4.56 28.28 7.20
C ALA A 46 -5.90 27.90 7.87
N GLY A 47 -5.87 27.37 9.09
CA GLY A 47 -7.06 27.00 9.87
C GLY A 47 -7.74 25.71 9.45
N GLU A 48 -7.21 25.03 8.44
CA GLU A 48 -7.68 23.72 7.96
C GLU A 48 -6.55 22.93 7.30
N GLY A 49 -6.80 21.66 7.04
CA GLY A 49 -5.87 20.78 6.36
C GLY A 49 -5.26 19.71 7.27
N THR A 50 -4.52 18.82 6.67
CA THR A 50 -3.86 17.70 7.35
C THR A 50 -2.37 17.71 7.03
N LEU A 51 -1.54 17.63 8.06
CA LEU A 51 -0.12 17.38 7.91
C LEU A 51 0.10 15.85 7.83
N GLU A 52 0.82 15.40 6.82
CA GLU A 52 1.19 14.01 6.66
C GLU A 52 2.70 13.84 6.63
N ILE A 53 3.19 12.81 7.32
CA ILE A 53 4.60 12.43 7.25
C ILE A 53 4.77 10.92 7.07
N THR A 54 5.84 10.55 6.37
CA THR A 54 6.46 9.24 6.51
C THR A 54 7.87 9.43 7.09
N SER A 55 8.25 8.61 8.08
CA SER A 55 9.54 8.73 8.77
C SER A 55 10.12 7.34 9.05
N ASP A 56 11.45 7.25 9.07
CA ASP A 56 12.17 6.04 9.52
C ASP A 56 12.22 5.94 11.06
N TRP A 57 11.74 6.95 11.78
CA TRP A 57 11.76 7.02 13.25
C TRP A 57 13.13 6.79 13.88
N LEU A 58 14.21 7.16 13.17
CA LEU A 58 15.60 6.98 13.66
C LEU A 58 15.83 7.63 15.01
N ASP A 59 15.13 8.74 15.28
CA ASP A 59 15.04 9.36 16.59
C ASP A 59 13.58 9.74 16.88
N GLU A 60 12.88 8.83 17.56
CA GLU A 60 11.47 9.01 17.90
C GLU A 60 11.22 10.27 18.77
N GLU A 61 12.15 10.59 19.67
CA GLU A 61 11.97 11.75 20.57
C GLU A 61 12.08 13.09 19.83
N ILE A 62 12.96 13.17 18.84
CA ILE A 62 13.08 14.33 17.96
C ILE A 62 11.77 14.53 17.19
N GLU A 63 11.25 13.49 16.56
CA GLU A 63 9.98 13.56 15.83
C GLU A 63 8.82 13.91 16.77
N MET A 64 8.70 13.23 17.88
CA MET A 64 7.66 13.50 18.87
C MET A 64 7.71 14.94 19.41
N SER A 65 8.88 15.56 19.49
CA SER A 65 9.04 16.89 20.09
C SER A 65 8.19 17.96 19.38
N TRP A 66 8.27 18.02 18.05
CA TRP A 66 7.49 18.96 17.25
C TRP A 66 6.05 18.49 17.04
N MET A 67 5.81 17.18 16.94
CA MET A 67 4.46 16.61 16.82
C MET A 67 3.61 16.91 18.04
N LYS A 68 4.15 16.74 19.25
CA LYS A 68 3.47 17.09 20.52
C LYS A 68 3.10 18.56 20.56
N GLU A 69 4.01 19.42 20.15
CA GLU A 69 3.75 20.87 20.14
C GLU A 69 2.63 21.21 19.15
N TYR A 70 2.69 20.65 17.93
CA TYR A 70 1.68 20.87 16.91
C TYR A 70 0.29 20.40 17.36
N VAL A 71 0.16 19.15 17.81
CA VAL A 71 -1.13 18.56 18.24
C VAL A 71 -1.74 19.31 19.41
N ASN A 72 -0.91 19.80 20.34
CA ASN A 72 -1.42 20.56 21.50
C ASN A 72 -1.93 21.96 21.15
N LYS A 73 -1.35 22.61 20.14
CA LYS A 73 -1.65 24.02 19.79
C LYS A 73 -2.56 24.15 18.56
N SER A 74 -2.70 23.10 17.74
CA SER A 74 -3.46 23.11 16.51
C SER A 74 -4.72 22.26 16.60
N ASP A 75 -5.73 22.63 15.80
CA ASP A 75 -6.92 21.80 15.56
C ASP A 75 -6.89 21.14 14.16
N CYS A 76 -5.84 21.39 13.37
CA CYS A 76 -5.61 20.73 12.09
C CYS A 76 -5.18 19.26 12.27
N GLY A 77 -5.38 18.45 11.24
CA GLY A 77 -5.07 17.02 11.29
C GLY A 77 -3.56 16.75 11.26
N LEU A 78 -3.16 15.65 11.90
CA LEU A 78 -1.85 15.04 11.76
C LEU A 78 -2.01 13.54 11.45
N THR A 79 -1.37 13.08 10.39
CA THR A 79 -1.31 11.66 10.06
C THR A 79 0.12 11.26 9.71
N PHE A 80 0.46 10.01 9.95
CA PHE A 80 1.80 9.50 9.67
C PHE A 80 1.74 8.01 9.38
N LEU A 81 2.57 7.57 8.42
CA LEU A 81 2.70 6.16 8.10
C LEU A 81 3.54 5.45 9.18
N GLN A 82 3.02 4.31 9.63
CA GLN A 82 3.69 3.45 10.60
C GLN A 82 3.80 2.03 10.05
N THR A 83 5.02 1.62 9.72
CA THR A 83 5.31 0.32 9.11
C THR A 83 6.08 -0.62 10.01
N SER A 84 6.52 -0.16 11.19
CA SER A 84 7.29 -0.95 12.15
C SER A 84 6.90 -0.64 13.60
N GLY A 85 7.33 -1.46 14.54
CA GLY A 85 7.16 -1.24 15.97
C GLY A 85 8.10 -0.18 16.56
N ASP A 86 8.89 0.54 15.76
CA ASP A 86 9.96 1.43 16.25
C ASP A 86 9.45 2.73 16.88
N ALA A 87 8.20 3.13 16.60
CA ALA A 87 7.61 4.37 17.12
C ALA A 87 6.44 4.11 18.10
N VAL A 88 6.62 3.20 19.04
CA VAL A 88 5.56 2.81 20.00
C VAL A 88 5.07 3.99 20.84
N LYS A 89 5.97 4.88 21.29
CA LYS A 89 5.59 6.04 22.09
C LYS A 89 4.73 7.02 21.28
N THR A 90 5.06 7.21 20.01
CA THR A 90 4.30 8.07 19.09
C THR A 90 2.91 7.51 18.81
N ILE A 91 2.80 6.17 18.62
CA ILE A 91 1.50 5.49 18.45
C ILE A 91 0.64 5.65 19.70
N LEU A 92 1.19 5.41 20.90
CA LEU A 92 0.47 5.56 22.16
C LEU A 92 0.06 7.01 22.41
N PHE A 93 0.93 7.97 22.08
CA PHE A 93 0.60 9.39 22.15
C PHE A 93 -0.55 9.73 21.20
N ALA A 94 -0.53 9.21 19.97
CA ALA A 94 -1.60 9.44 19.01
C ALA A 94 -2.95 8.91 19.52
N GLU A 95 -2.99 7.69 20.06
CA GLU A 95 -4.20 7.13 20.66
C GLU A 95 -4.73 7.99 21.82
N GLU A 96 -3.84 8.39 22.73
CA GLU A 96 -4.22 9.27 23.85
C GLU A 96 -4.82 10.59 23.39
N GLN A 97 -4.18 11.28 22.43
CA GLN A 97 -4.65 12.56 21.92
C GLN A 97 -5.94 12.42 21.10
N PHE A 98 -6.05 11.35 20.32
CA PHE A 98 -7.28 11.02 19.60
C PHE A 98 -8.47 10.86 20.56
N LEU A 99 -8.29 10.13 21.65
CA LEU A 99 -9.33 9.96 22.69
C LEU A 99 -9.71 11.28 23.40
N LYS A 100 -8.84 12.29 23.35
CA LYS A 100 -9.12 13.66 23.81
C LYS A 100 -9.75 14.55 22.72
N GLY A 101 -10.05 14.00 21.54
CA GLY A 101 -10.73 14.69 20.45
C GLY A 101 -9.80 15.37 19.45
N LYS A 102 -8.48 15.18 19.52
CA LYS A 102 -7.55 15.69 18.51
C LYS A 102 -7.55 14.79 17.25
N ASN A 103 -7.42 15.38 16.08
CA ASN A 103 -7.34 14.64 14.82
C ASN A 103 -5.89 14.23 14.55
N ILE A 104 -5.41 13.22 15.28
CA ILE A 104 -4.12 12.57 15.05
C ILE A 104 -4.35 11.09 14.75
N ARG A 105 -3.97 10.64 13.55
CA ARG A 105 -4.31 9.31 13.07
C ARG A 105 -3.11 8.62 12.41
N PRO A 106 -2.46 7.67 13.09
CA PRO A 106 -1.45 6.83 12.47
C PRO A 106 -2.07 5.92 11.41
N GLN A 107 -1.41 5.81 10.26
CA GLN A 107 -1.77 4.95 9.14
C GLN A 107 -1.02 3.63 9.25
N PHE A 108 -1.72 2.52 9.08
CA PHE A 108 -1.12 1.19 9.09
C PHE A 108 -1.46 0.44 7.81
N PRO A 109 -0.47 -0.16 7.14
CA PRO A 109 -0.74 -1.07 6.03
C PRO A 109 -1.47 -2.30 6.54
N GLY A 110 -2.44 -2.78 5.78
CA GLY A 110 -3.24 -3.97 6.14
C GLY A 110 -2.50 -5.29 6.07
N ARG A 111 -1.31 -5.28 5.50
CA ARG A 111 -0.35 -6.38 5.42
C ARG A 111 1.06 -5.80 5.31
N ASN A 112 2.06 -6.65 5.33
CA ASN A 112 3.42 -6.21 5.07
C ASN A 112 3.52 -5.47 3.74
N VAL A 113 4.23 -4.36 3.72
CA VAL A 113 4.74 -3.80 2.48
C VAL A 113 5.67 -4.83 1.86
N GLY A 114 5.44 -5.19 0.61
CA GLY A 114 6.13 -6.30 -0.02
C GLY A 114 6.83 -5.94 -1.32
N LEU A 115 8.07 -6.41 -1.45
CA LEU A 115 8.80 -6.35 -2.70
C LEU A 115 8.51 -7.62 -3.51
N MET A 116 8.32 -7.46 -4.83
CA MET A 116 8.09 -8.56 -5.76
C MET A 116 9.34 -8.77 -6.60
N PHE A 117 10.03 -9.90 -6.40
CA PHE A 117 11.21 -10.25 -7.16
C PHE A 117 10.86 -11.20 -8.31
N GLY A 118 11.21 -10.80 -9.52
CA GLY A 118 11.01 -11.57 -10.74
C GLY A 118 11.93 -11.08 -11.84
N LEU A 119 12.00 -11.80 -12.99
CA LEU A 119 12.89 -11.45 -14.09
C LEU A 119 12.56 -10.12 -14.77
N GLU A 120 11.35 -9.60 -14.55
CA GLU A 120 10.90 -8.30 -15.04
C GLU A 120 10.81 -7.24 -13.94
N SER A 121 11.09 -7.60 -12.69
CA SER A 121 11.08 -6.64 -11.59
C SER A 121 12.27 -5.69 -11.64
N SER A 122 12.15 -4.53 -11.01
CA SER A 122 13.24 -3.56 -10.91
C SER A 122 14.36 -4.02 -9.99
N LEU A 123 14.10 -5.01 -9.16
CA LEU A 123 15.06 -5.60 -8.22
C LEU A 123 14.83 -7.11 -8.12
N HIS A 124 15.93 -7.88 -8.09
CA HIS A 124 15.97 -9.30 -7.78
C HIS A 124 17.41 -9.75 -7.46
N PRO A 125 17.65 -10.95 -6.89
CA PRO A 125 18.97 -11.37 -6.40
C PRO A 125 20.10 -11.36 -7.45
N PHE A 126 19.77 -11.55 -8.73
CA PHE A 126 20.78 -11.75 -9.78
C PHE A 126 21.24 -10.49 -10.49
N ILE A 127 20.63 -9.33 -10.20
CA ILE A 127 20.84 -8.07 -10.93
C ILE A 127 22.32 -7.64 -11.00
N GLN A 128 23.14 -7.99 -9.99
CA GLN A 128 24.55 -7.66 -9.90
C GLN A 128 25.50 -8.78 -10.39
N TYR A 129 24.95 -9.92 -10.85
CA TYR A 129 25.76 -11.03 -11.30
C TYR A 129 26.24 -10.82 -12.75
N PRO A 130 27.55 -11.02 -13.04
CA PRO A 130 28.09 -10.82 -14.39
C PRO A 130 27.32 -11.56 -15.49
N ALA A 131 27.04 -12.85 -15.26
CA ALA A 131 26.27 -13.64 -16.25
C ALA A 131 24.86 -13.10 -16.47
N TYR A 132 24.20 -12.56 -15.43
CA TYR A 132 22.86 -11.95 -15.59
C TYR A 132 22.93 -10.61 -16.35
N LYS A 133 23.97 -9.81 -16.11
CA LYS A 133 24.18 -8.53 -16.82
C LYS A 133 24.29 -8.75 -18.36
N GLU A 134 24.82 -9.88 -18.81
CA GLU A 134 24.89 -10.24 -20.23
C GLU A 134 23.50 -10.37 -20.89
N ILE A 135 22.47 -10.71 -20.11
CA ILE A 135 21.10 -10.96 -20.60
C ILE A 135 20.07 -9.98 -20.06
N ALA A 136 20.46 -9.04 -19.22
CA ALA A 136 19.56 -8.13 -18.50
C ALA A 136 18.57 -7.39 -19.40
N ASP A 137 19.05 -6.95 -20.58
CA ASP A 137 18.27 -6.17 -21.55
C ASP A 137 17.49 -7.02 -22.57
N LEU A 138 17.61 -8.37 -22.49
CA LEU A 138 16.86 -9.23 -23.40
C LEU A 138 15.35 -9.19 -23.08
N PRO A 139 14.47 -9.35 -24.08
CA PRO A 139 13.05 -9.64 -23.87
C PRO A 139 12.86 -10.88 -23.00
N LEU A 140 11.76 -10.92 -22.22
CA LEU A 140 11.53 -11.98 -21.24
C LEU A 140 11.61 -13.39 -21.83
N ASP A 141 11.04 -13.60 -23.02
CA ASP A 141 11.05 -14.91 -23.69
C ASP A 141 12.47 -15.38 -24.04
N GLN A 142 13.35 -14.46 -24.43
CA GLN A 142 14.76 -14.74 -24.72
C GLN A 142 15.55 -14.96 -23.42
N LYS A 143 15.33 -14.10 -22.43
CA LYS A 143 15.90 -14.24 -21.09
C LYS A 143 15.55 -15.59 -20.48
N PHE A 144 14.30 -15.98 -20.54
CA PHE A 144 13.82 -17.29 -20.08
C PHE A 144 14.52 -18.47 -20.80
N LYS A 145 14.67 -18.39 -22.13
CA LYS A 145 15.38 -19.44 -22.89
C LYS A 145 16.82 -19.64 -22.42
N VAL A 146 17.54 -18.53 -22.18
CA VAL A 146 18.92 -18.58 -21.67
C VAL A 146 18.94 -19.12 -20.23
N MET A 147 18.08 -18.63 -19.37
CA MET A 147 18.04 -19.05 -17.96
C MET A 147 17.52 -20.50 -17.79
N LYS A 148 16.83 -21.06 -18.75
CA LYS A 148 16.44 -22.49 -18.72
C LYS A 148 17.61 -23.44 -19.00
N ASP A 149 18.70 -22.95 -19.56
CA ASP A 149 19.89 -23.74 -19.84
C ASP A 149 20.62 -24.11 -18.53
N PRO A 150 20.83 -25.41 -18.25
CA PRO A 150 21.55 -25.87 -17.07
C PRO A 150 22.99 -25.33 -16.95
N ASP A 151 23.68 -25.15 -18.07
CA ASP A 151 25.05 -24.64 -18.10
C ASP A 151 25.06 -23.14 -17.72
N PHE A 152 24.07 -22.38 -18.17
CA PHE A 152 23.89 -20.99 -17.74
C PHE A 152 23.56 -20.90 -16.25
N LYS A 153 22.65 -21.74 -15.73
CA LYS A 153 22.35 -21.83 -14.28
C LYS A 153 23.63 -22.07 -13.49
N LYS A 154 24.41 -23.07 -13.89
CA LYS A 154 25.68 -23.38 -13.23
C LYS A 154 26.67 -22.23 -13.30
N LYS A 155 26.82 -21.57 -14.46
CA LYS A 155 27.68 -20.38 -14.65
C LYS A 155 27.26 -19.30 -13.67
N LEU A 156 25.98 -18.92 -13.64
CA LEU A 156 25.47 -17.83 -12.82
C LEU A 156 25.63 -18.12 -11.32
N LEU A 157 25.23 -19.31 -10.86
CA LEU A 157 25.30 -19.67 -9.44
C LEU A 157 26.73 -19.87 -8.92
N SER A 158 27.71 -20.05 -9.81
CA SER A 158 29.13 -20.12 -9.43
C SER A 158 29.79 -18.75 -9.28
N GLN A 159 29.11 -17.67 -9.65
CA GLN A 159 29.63 -16.30 -9.58
C GLN A 159 29.29 -15.62 -8.25
N GLN A 160 29.91 -14.48 -8.04
CA GLN A 160 29.54 -13.52 -6.99
C GLN A 160 29.06 -12.22 -7.62
N PRO A 161 28.24 -11.42 -6.90
CA PRO A 161 27.85 -10.07 -7.37
C PRO A 161 29.10 -9.22 -7.66
N ASP A 162 29.10 -8.53 -8.77
CA ASP A 162 30.18 -7.62 -9.16
C ASP A 162 29.87 -6.17 -8.74
N PHE A 163 30.20 -5.87 -7.49
CA PHE A 163 30.02 -4.53 -6.94
C PHE A 163 31.11 -3.57 -7.42
N GLN A 164 32.32 -4.05 -7.63
CA GLN A 164 33.46 -3.20 -7.95
C GLN A 164 33.25 -2.47 -9.28
N SER A 165 32.86 -3.19 -10.33
CA SER A 165 32.57 -2.59 -11.63
C SER A 165 31.43 -1.57 -11.53
N GLU A 166 30.38 -1.83 -10.74
CA GLU A 166 29.27 -0.90 -10.58
C GLU A 166 29.67 0.35 -9.81
N ILE A 167 30.48 0.22 -8.76
CA ILE A 167 31.05 1.35 -8.02
C ILE A 167 31.90 2.24 -8.95
N GLU A 168 32.75 1.66 -9.79
CA GLU A 168 33.56 2.39 -10.75
C GLU A 168 32.72 3.16 -11.77
N ILE A 169 31.65 2.53 -12.29
CA ILE A 169 30.69 3.17 -13.22
C ILE A 169 29.99 4.35 -12.53
N GLN A 170 29.54 4.17 -11.30
CA GLN A 170 28.84 5.23 -10.57
C GLN A 170 29.80 6.37 -10.16
N LEU A 171 31.04 6.06 -9.77
CA LEU A 171 32.06 7.06 -9.51
C LEU A 171 32.38 7.90 -10.76
N ALA A 172 32.50 7.26 -11.92
CA ALA A 172 32.76 7.95 -13.18
C ALA A 172 31.61 8.89 -13.60
N LYS A 173 30.37 8.55 -13.26
CA LYS A 173 29.18 9.34 -13.57
C LYS A 173 28.83 10.37 -12.49
N ASN A 174 29.21 10.14 -11.28
CA ASN A 174 28.92 10.84 -10.00
C ASN A 174 28.34 12.27 -10.10
N PRO A 175 27.12 12.47 -10.59
CA PRO A 175 26.54 13.79 -10.79
C PRO A 175 26.24 14.53 -9.47
N ASN A 176 26.29 13.80 -8.36
CA ASN A 176 25.89 14.26 -7.03
C ASN A 176 27.06 14.47 -6.07
N ASN A 177 28.30 14.30 -6.56
CA ASN A 177 29.51 14.39 -5.74
C ASN A 177 29.49 13.49 -4.49
N LYS A 178 28.85 12.29 -4.57
CA LYS A 178 28.86 11.30 -3.50
C LYS A 178 30.26 10.80 -3.23
N THR A 179 30.55 10.49 -1.98
CA THR A 179 31.80 9.83 -1.59
C THR A 179 31.82 8.38 -2.10
N SER A 180 33.01 7.80 -2.20
CA SER A 180 33.15 6.37 -2.55
C SER A 180 32.43 5.46 -1.58
N GLU A 181 32.35 5.82 -0.29
CA GLU A 181 31.63 5.06 0.73
C GLU A 181 30.10 5.09 0.53
N GLU A 182 29.56 6.27 0.18
CA GLU A 182 28.11 6.40 -0.12
C GLU A 182 27.73 5.62 -1.37
N ILE A 183 28.56 5.68 -2.42
CA ILE A 183 28.35 4.90 -3.64
C ILE A 183 28.43 3.40 -3.35
N SER A 184 29.41 2.96 -2.55
CA SER A 184 29.51 1.54 -2.13
C SER A 184 28.24 1.06 -1.42
N LYS A 185 27.73 1.85 -0.47
CA LYS A 185 26.48 1.54 0.23
C LYS A 185 25.29 1.45 -0.73
N ASP A 186 25.18 2.36 -1.68
CA ASP A 186 24.10 2.37 -2.67
C ASP A 186 24.16 1.16 -3.62
N VAL A 187 25.37 0.75 -4.02
CA VAL A 187 25.59 -0.42 -4.90
C VAL A 187 25.33 -1.74 -4.17
N GLU A 188 25.63 -1.82 -2.89
CA GLU A 188 25.38 -3.02 -2.08
C GLU A 188 23.91 -3.16 -1.65
N LEU A 189 23.16 -2.07 -1.56
CA LEU A 189 21.78 -2.05 -1.07
C LEU A 189 20.86 -3.05 -1.79
N PRO A 190 20.86 -3.19 -3.12
CA PRO A 190 20.05 -4.19 -3.83
C PRO A 190 20.31 -5.61 -3.31
N THR A 191 21.57 -5.99 -3.13
CA THR A 191 21.90 -7.33 -2.62
C THR A 191 21.47 -7.52 -1.18
N LYS A 192 21.64 -6.51 -0.31
CA LYS A 192 21.16 -6.58 1.07
C LYS A 192 19.65 -6.78 1.15
N LEU A 193 18.89 -6.09 0.30
CA LEU A 193 17.44 -6.22 0.24
C LEU A 193 16.98 -7.58 -0.31
N THR A 194 17.77 -8.21 -1.19
CA THR A 194 17.40 -9.48 -1.84
C THR A 194 17.99 -10.71 -1.16
N SER A 195 18.81 -10.58 -0.10
CA SER A 195 19.48 -11.69 0.57
C SER A 195 18.85 -12.13 1.91
N ASN A 196 17.75 -11.52 2.32
CA ASN A 196 17.03 -11.96 3.52
C ASN A 196 16.03 -13.08 3.19
N TYR A 197 16.53 -14.27 2.95
CA TYR A 197 15.71 -15.42 2.50
C TYR A 197 14.72 -15.94 3.55
N GLU A 198 14.86 -15.55 4.82
CA GLU A 198 13.92 -15.90 5.87
C GLU A 198 12.57 -15.15 5.71
N THR A 199 12.58 -13.97 5.10
CA THR A 199 11.36 -13.17 4.87
C THR A 199 10.92 -13.14 3.41
N GLN A 200 11.44 -14.07 2.59
CA GLN A 200 11.06 -14.22 1.18
C GLN A 200 10.26 -15.50 0.98
N PHE A 201 9.18 -15.42 0.20
CA PHE A 201 8.19 -16.48 0.08
C PHE A 201 7.70 -16.65 -1.35
N ILE A 202 7.35 -17.87 -1.71
CA ILE A 202 6.59 -18.15 -2.94
C ILE A 202 5.14 -17.81 -2.67
N LEU A 203 4.60 -16.85 -3.43
CA LEU A 203 3.16 -16.55 -3.33
C LEU A 203 2.33 -17.74 -3.82
N GLY A 204 1.43 -18.21 -2.95
CA GLY A 204 0.46 -19.24 -3.29
C GLY A 204 -0.65 -18.75 -4.25
N THR A 205 -1.60 -19.63 -4.53
CA THR A 205 -2.82 -19.29 -5.27
C THR A 205 -4.03 -19.78 -4.46
N PRO A 206 -4.80 -18.87 -3.84
CA PRO A 206 -4.63 -17.41 -3.78
C PRO A 206 -3.34 -16.97 -3.06
N PRO A 207 -2.88 -15.71 -3.28
CA PRO A 207 -1.70 -15.19 -2.62
C PRO A 207 -1.82 -15.18 -1.10
N ASN A 208 -0.85 -15.77 -0.40
CA ASN A 208 -0.77 -15.72 1.06
C ASN A 208 0.24 -14.63 1.47
N TYR A 209 -0.23 -13.59 2.14
CA TYR A 209 0.60 -12.49 2.64
C TYR A 209 0.93 -12.60 4.15
N GLU A 210 0.55 -13.70 4.79
CA GLU A 210 0.95 -14.08 6.14
C GLU A 210 1.47 -15.53 6.16
N PRO A 211 2.52 -15.85 5.32
CA PRO A 211 3.08 -17.20 5.24
C PRO A 211 3.88 -17.54 6.49
N GLY A 212 3.92 -18.82 6.86
CA GLY A 212 4.69 -19.33 7.99
C GLY A 212 6.20 -19.40 7.72
N LYS A 213 6.98 -19.69 8.76
CA LYS A 213 8.44 -19.86 8.66
C LYS A 213 8.84 -20.95 7.66
N GLU A 214 8.08 -22.03 7.67
CA GLU A 214 8.25 -23.20 6.81
C GLU A 214 8.10 -22.91 5.32
N ASP A 215 7.40 -21.82 4.97
CA ASP A 215 7.17 -21.38 3.60
C ASP A 215 8.29 -20.46 3.07
N SER A 216 9.25 -20.08 3.93
CA SER A 216 10.33 -19.18 3.54
C SER A 216 11.29 -19.84 2.55
N ILE A 217 11.92 -19.02 1.70
CA ILE A 217 12.96 -19.50 0.77
C ILE A 217 14.09 -20.21 1.55
N ALA A 218 14.47 -19.71 2.72
CA ALA A 218 15.46 -20.35 3.58
C ALA A 218 15.03 -21.76 4.02
N ALA A 219 13.78 -21.94 4.48
CA ALA A 219 13.28 -23.25 4.87
C ALA A 219 13.16 -24.20 3.66
N ILE A 220 12.71 -23.71 2.51
CA ILE A 220 12.64 -24.49 1.26
C ILE A 220 14.03 -24.96 0.84
N ALA A 221 15.05 -24.10 0.92
CA ALA A 221 16.44 -24.44 0.59
C ALA A 221 16.97 -25.58 1.47
N ILE A 222 16.77 -25.50 2.77
CA ILE A 222 17.13 -26.55 3.74
C ILE A 222 16.42 -27.87 3.37
N ASN A 223 15.13 -27.85 3.13
CA ASN A 223 14.33 -29.02 2.81
C ASN A 223 14.74 -29.69 1.48
N ARG A 224 15.17 -28.89 0.49
CA ARG A 224 15.64 -29.39 -0.81
C ARG A 224 17.12 -29.77 -0.83
N GLY A 225 17.91 -29.36 0.18
CA GLY A 225 19.36 -29.58 0.25
C GLY A 225 20.14 -28.79 -0.83
N ILE A 226 19.66 -27.60 -1.20
CA ILE A 226 20.28 -26.67 -2.16
C ILE A 226 20.40 -25.27 -1.56
N SER A 227 21.13 -24.36 -2.21
CA SER A 227 21.26 -22.99 -1.72
C SER A 227 19.97 -22.21 -1.92
N GLU A 228 19.76 -21.18 -1.09
CA GLU A 228 18.63 -20.24 -1.20
C GLU A 228 18.63 -19.55 -2.57
N LEU A 229 19.81 -19.17 -3.04
CA LEU A 229 19.96 -18.54 -4.36
C LEU A 229 19.53 -19.46 -5.49
N GLU A 230 19.79 -20.78 -5.36
CA GLU A 230 19.31 -21.78 -6.32
C GLU A 230 17.79 -21.93 -6.26
N VAL A 231 17.18 -21.91 -5.07
CA VAL A 231 15.71 -21.87 -4.93
C VAL A 231 15.14 -20.65 -5.62
N MET A 232 15.71 -19.46 -5.39
CA MET A 232 15.28 -18.21 -6.04
C MET A 232 15.34 -18.32 -7.55
N TYR A 233 16.43 -18.88 -8.08
CA TYR A 233 16.60 -19.10 -9.51
C TYR A 233 15.49 -19.99 -10.08
N ASP A 234 15.30 -21.16 -9.49
CA ASP A 234 14.33 -22.15 -9.96
C ASP A 234 12.89 -21.64 -9.87
N GLU A 235 12.58 -20.87 -8.84
CA GLU A 235 11.26 -20.26 -8.69
C GLU A 235 11.02 -19.14 -9.71
N MET A 236 11.99 -18.26 -9.92
CA MET A 236 11.84 -17.12 -10.85
C MET A 236 11.68 -17.52 -12.30
N ILE A 237 12.25 -18.67 -12.73
CA ILE A 237 12.08 -19.17 -14.11
C ILE A 237 10.76 -19.93 -14.33
N LYS A 238 9.98 -20.22 -13.30
CA LYS A 238 8.67 -20.87 -13.46
C LYS A 238 7.72 -20.00 -14.30
N ASN A 239 6.68 -20.61 -14.81
CA ASN A 239 5.67 -19.94 -15.63
C ASN A 239 6.27 -19.12 -16.79
N ASN A 240 7.29 -19.67 -17.46
CA ASN A 240 8.04 -19.00 -18.53
C ASN A 240 8.73 -17.69 -18.07
N GLY A 241 9.20 -17.65 -16.82
CA GLY A 241 9.92 -16.51 -16.26
C GLY A 241 9.02 -15.39 -15.70
N THR A 242 7.72 -15.59 -15.64
CA THR A 242 6.78 -14.59 -15.09
C THR A 242 6.52 -14.76 -13.59
N ASN A 243 7.10 -15.78 -12.96
CA ASN A 243 6.84 -16.04 -11.55
C ASN A 243 7.47 -14.97 -10.66
N LEU A 244 6.79 -14.65 -9.56
CA LEU A 244 7.19 -13.64 -8.61
C LEU A 244 7.40 -14.25 -7.22
N ILE A 245 8.42 -13.77 -6.53
CA ILE A 245 8.72 -14.09 -5.14
C ILE A 245 8.39 -12.86 -4.32
N TYR A 246 7.62 -13.04 -3.27
CA TYR A 246 7.24 -12.01 -2.32
C TYR A 246 8.29 -11.90 -1.23
N ALA A 247 8.86 -10.73 -1.04
CA ALA A 247 9.71 -10.40 0.09
C ALA A 247 8.93 -9.48 1.04
N ALA A 248 8.62 -9.96 2.23
CA ALA A 248 8.00 -9.16 3.29
C ALA A 248 9.03 -8.16 3.80
N PHE A 249 8.84 -6.88 3.48
CA PHE A 249 9.81 -5.83 3.77
C PHE A 249 9.65 -5.26 5.17
N THR A 250 8.42 -4.99 5.61
CA THR A 250 8.09 -4.46 6.95
C THR A 250 6.66 -4.78 7.35
N PRO A 251 6.31 -4.75 8.61
CA PRO A 251 6.92 -5.51 9.70
C PRO A 251 6.42 -6.95 9.64
N TYR A 252 7.32 -7.90 9.59
CA TYR A 252 6.96 -9.32 9.59
C TYR A 252 7.79 -10.09 10.61
N GLU A 253 7.60 -9.75 11.87
CA GLU A 253 8.28 -10.41 12.98
C GLU A 253 7.59 -11.71 13.34
N ASN A 254 8.36 -12.74 13.60
CA ASN A 254 7.88 -14.06 13.99
C ASN A 254 6.85 -14.68 13.00
N TYR A 255 6.89 -14.28 11.74
CA TYR A 255 6.01 -14.79 10.70
C TYR A 255 4.52 -14.54 11.01
N LYS A 256 4.21 -13.37 11.57
CA LYS A 256 2.87 -12.95 11.94
C LYS A 256 2.66 -11.46 11.73
N LEU A 257 1.42 -11.08 11.55
CA LEU A 257 0.99 -9.67 11.46
C LEU A 257 0.56 -9.10 12.82
N ASP A 258 1.22 -9.52 13.92
CA ASP A 258 0.83 -9.13 15.28
C ASP A 258 0.87 -7.62 15.50
N PHE A 259 1.83 -6.91 14.85
CA PHE A 259 1.89 -5.46 14.91
C PHE A 259 0.65 -4.80 14.27
N VAL A 260 0.24 -5.27 13.10
CA VAL A 260 -0.97 -4.78 12.41
C VAL A 260 -2.22 -5.12 13.22
N GLU A 261 -2.28 -6.31 13.83
CA GLU A 261 -3.37 -6.71 14.72
C GLU A 261 -3.53 -5.75 15.90
N GLN A 262 -2.43 -5.41 16.58
CA GLN A 262 -2.44 -4.46 17.69
C GLN A 262 -2.84 -3.07 17.21
N ALA A 263 -2.27 -2.61 16.10
CA ALA A 263 -2.56 -1.31 15.51
C ALA A 263 -4.05 -1.15 15.15
N TYR A 264 -4.65 -2.17 14.55
CA TYR A 264 -6.08 -2.14 14.22
C TYR A 264 -6.99 -2.15 15.44
N GLY A 265 -6.51 -2.60 16.59
CA GLY A 265 -7.20 -2.47 17.87
C GLY A 265 -7.32 -1.03 18.38
N LEU A 266 -6.49 -0.10 17.90
CA LEU A 266 -6.51 1.31 18.30
C LEU A 266 -7.65 2.07 17.60
N LYS A 267 -8.25 3.02 18.33
CA LYS A 267 -9.33 3.87 17.78
C LYS A 267 -8.80 4.94 16.84
N SER A 268 -7.60 5.43 17.07
CA SER A 268 -6.94 6.44 16.25
C SER A 268 -6.43 5.91 14.93
N SER A 269 -6.15 4.61 14.81
CA SER A 269 -5.55 4.03 13.61
C SER A 269 -6.49 4.04 12.41
N VAL A 270 -5.93 4.26 11.23
CA VAL A 270 -6.60 4.13 9.93
C VAL A 270 -5.84 3.18 9.03
N ALA A 271 -6.53 2.59 8.06
CA ALA A 271 -5.88 1.80 7.02
C ALA A 271 -5.23 2.73 6.00
N GLY A 272 -3.96 2.46 5.67
CA GLY A 272 -3.17 3.27 4.73
C GLY A 272 -2.05 2.46 4.10
N GLY A 273 -1.10 3.13 3.43
CA GLY A 273 0.13 2.54 2.93
C GLY A 273 -0.03 1.60 1.74
N SER A 274 -1.11 1.70 0.96
CA SER A 274 -1.29 0.88 -0.25
C SER A 274 -0.55 1.40 -1.48
N ASP A 275 -0.10 2.65 -1.47
CA ASP A 275 0.80 3.30 -2.44
C ASP A 275 0.50 2.98 -3.91
N GLY A 276 -0.78 2.96 -4.28
CA GLY A 276 -1.20 2.63 -5.64
C GLY A 276 -0.59 3.57 -6.68
N GLY A 277 0.33 3.03 -7.49
CA GLY A 277 1.04 3.76 -8.54
C GLY A 277 2.47 4.15 -8.19
N ALA A 278 2.94 3.94 -6.96
CA ALA A 278 4.34 4.08 -6.59
C ALA A 278 5.11 2.76 -6.84
N HIS A 279 6.43 2.87 -6.97
CA HIS A 279 7.35 1.72 -7.10
C HIS A 279 6.91 0.66 -8.11
N CYS A 280 6.38 1.08 -9.24
CA CYS A 280 5.60 0.29 -10.21
C CYS A 280 6.24 -1.05 -10.63
N GLY A 281 7.56 -1.14 -10.69
CA GLY A 281 8.27 -2.37 -11.08
C GLY A 281 8.69 -3.26 -9.92
N LEU A 282 8.26 -2.96 -8.68
CA LEU A 282 8.75 -3.65 -7.49
C LEU A 282 7.68 -3.92 -6.43
N ILE A 283 6.71 -3.02 -6.25
CA ILE A 283 5.66 -3.10 -5.24
C ILE A 283 4.29 -3.26 -5.91
N CYS A 284 3.42 -4.09 -5.32
CA CYS A 284 2.06 -4.35 -5.81
C CYS A 284 1.06 -4.29 -4.64
N ASP A 285 1.04 -3.16 -3.92
CA ASP A 285 0.27 -3.01 -2.69
C ASP A 285 -1.08 -2.29 -2.85
N ALA A 286 -1.40 -1.79 -4.05
CA ALA A 286 -2.69 -1.17 -4.38
C ALA A 286 -3.91 -2.07 -4.05
N SER A 287 -3.72 -3.39 -3.97
CA SER A 287 -4.73 -4.38 -3.58
C SER A 287 -4.93 -4.51 -2.06
N MET A 288 -4.14 -3.85 -1.22
CA MET A 288 -4.26 -3.91 0.25
C MET A 288 -5.69 -3.66 0.76
N PRO A 289 -6.47 -2.71 0.25
CA PRO A 289 -7.84 -2.51 0.72
C PRO A 289 -8.72 -3.76 0.56
N THR A 290 -8.52 -4.53 -0.51
CA THR A 290 -9.24 -5.79 -0.73
C THR A 290 -8.76 -6.88 0.23
N THR A 291 -7.44 -7.10 0.32
CA THR A 291 -6.82 -8.07 1.25
C THR A 291 -7.19 -7.74 2.70
N ASN A 292 -7.27 -6.46 3.03
CA ASN A 292 -7.64 -6.00 4.35
C ASN A 292 -9.02 -6.51 4.77
N LEU A 293 -9.99 -6.52 3.86
CA LEU A 293 -11.33 -7.05 4.15
C LEU A 293 -11.35 -8.58 4.13
N SER A 294 -10.79 -9.22 3.09
CA SER A 294 -10.85 -10.68 2.96
C SER A 294 -10.00 -11.37 4.03
N HIS A 295 -8.75 -10.97 4.20
CA HIS A 295 -7.83 -11.60 5.14
C HIS A 295 -8.27 -11.38 6.60
N TRP A 296 -8.41 -10.13 7.04
CA TRP A 296 -8.67 -9.81 8.45
C TRP A 296 -10.08 -10.15 8.92
N ALA A 297 -11.10 -10.16 8.05
CA ALA A 297 -12.46 -10.51 8.46
C ALA A 297 -12.80 -11.98 8.22
N ARG A 298 -12.22 -12.64 7.21
CA ARG A 298 -12.61 -13.97 6.78
C ARG A 298 -11.49 -15.01 6.87
N ASP A 299 -10.36 -14.77 6.21
CA ASP A 299 -9.42 -15.83 5.83
C ASP A 299 -8.27 -16.03 6.84
N ARG A 300 -7.94 -15.05 7.67
CA ARG A 300 -6.83 -15.13 8.61
C ARG A 300 -6.98 -16.28 9.59
N GLU A 301 -5.92 -17.10 9.73
CA GLU A 301 -5.84 -18.22 10.66
C GLU A 301 -4.79 -18.01 11.77
N ALA A 302 -3.80 -17.15 11.52
CA ALA A 302 -2.64 -16.97 12.40
C ALA A 302 -2.89 -16.11 13.64
N GLY A 303 -4.11 -15.55 13.82
CA GLY A 303 -4.41 -14.68 14.96
C GLY A 303 -5.86 -14.19 14.97
N LYS A 304 -6.08 -13.01 15.57
CA LYS A 304 -7.41 -12.42 15.70
C LYS A 304 -7.97 -11.99 14.34
N LYS A 305 -9.27 -12.24 14.14
CA LYS A 305 -10.07 -11.62 13.09
C LYS A 305 -10.80 -10.40 13.62
N PHE A 306 -11.07 -9.44 12.74
CA PHE A 306 -11.88 -8.26 13.07
C PHE A 306 -13.22 -8.31 12.37
N SER A 307 -14.21 -7.59 12.89
CA SER A 307 -15.49 -7.49 12.20
C SER A 307 -15.35 -6.75 10.88
N LEU A 308 -16.12 -7.17 9.88
CA LEU A 308 -16.12 -6.54 8.55
C LEU A 308 -16.47 -5.05 8.65
N GLU A 309 -17.43 -4.70 9.50
CA GLU A 309 -17.91 -3.32 9.72
C GLU A 309 -16.78 -2.44 10.25
N MET A 310 -15.97 -2.94 11.20
CA MET A 310 -14.83 -2.20 11.74
C MET A 310 -13.77 -1.94 10.67
N LEU A 311 -13.44 -2.93 9.86
CA LEU A 311 -12.47 -2.79 8.77
C LEU A 311 -12.97 -1.83 7.68
N ILE A 312 -14.26 -1.93 7.30
CA ILE A 312 -14.88 -1.00 6.36
C ILE A 312 -14.82 0.43 6.92
N LYS A 313 -15.20 0.62 8.19
CA LYS A 313 -15.13 1.95 8.83
C LYS A 313 -13.73 2.54 8.77
N LYS A 314 -12.69 1.75 9.09
CA LYS A 314 -11.29 2.20 9.04
C LYS A 314 -10.83 2.60 7.62
N GLN A 315 -11.36 1.96 6.57
CA GLN A 315 -11.01 2.24 5.18
C GLN A 315 -11.88 3.31 4.53
N THR A 316 -12.99 3.71 5.15
CA THR A 316 -13.95 4.66 4.58
C THR A 316 -14.10 5.89 5.46
N LYS A 317 -14.92 5.83 6.51
CA LYS A 317 -15.24 6.97 7.38
C LYS A 317 -14.00 7.51 8.08
N ASP A 318 -13.24 6.66 8.73
CA ASP A 318 -12.07 7.10 9.51
C ASP A 318 -10.99 7.72 8.61
N THR A 319 -10.76 7.15 7.43
CA THR A 319 -9.83 7.69 6.43
C THR A 319 -10.33 9.02 5.85
N ALA A 320 -11.62 9.10 5.49
CA ALA A 320 -12.22 10.35 4.99
C ALA A 320 -12.11 11.48 6.01
N GLU A 321 -12.45 11.22 7.27
CA GLU A 321 -12.35 12.20 8.37
C GLU A 321 -10.91 12.66 8.63
N THR A 322 -9.91 11.77 8.43
CA THR A 322 -8.49 12.13 8.58
C THR A 322 -8.12 13.30 7.69
N PHE A 323 -8.67 13.36 6.49
CA PHE A 323 -8.39 14.39 5.49
C PHE A 323 -9.49 15.46 5.38
N GLY A 324 -10.36 15.57 6.38
CA GLY A 324 -11.41 16.58 6.40
C GLY A 324 -12.56 16.37 5.41
N LEU A 325 -12.75 15.14 4.90
CA LEU A 325 -13.80 14.80 3.94
C LEU A 325 -15.03 14.25 4.67
N PHE A 326 -15.78 15.14 5.32
CA PHE A 326 -16.92 14.77 6.18
C PHE A 326 -18.25 14.55 5.42
N ASP A 327 -18.23 14.61 4.10
CA ASP A 327 -19.40 14.39 3.23
C ASP A 327 -19.49 12.96 2.67
N ARG A 328 -18.59 12.07 3.07
CA ARG A 328 -18.45 10.69 2.56
C ARG A 328 -17.98 9.70 3.61
N GLY A 329 -17.87 8.42 3.25
CA GLY A 329 -17.37 7.34 4.10
C GLY A 329 -18.43 6.68 4.97
N GLU A 330 -19.68 7.15 4.92
CA GLU A 330 -20.83 6.62 5.67
C GLU A 330 -22.08 6.63 4.78
N ILE A 331 -22.90 5.60 4.88
CA ILE A 331 -24.19 5.54 4.19
C ILE A 331 -25.24 6.26 5.04
N LYS A 332 -25.46 7.53 4.73
CA LYS A 332 -26.38 8.39 5.47
C LYS A 332 -27.03 9.43 4.53
N VAL A 333 -28.26 9.85 4.84
CA VAL A 333 -28.94 10.89 4.08
C VAL A 333 -28.13 12.18 4.13
N GLY A 334 -27.88 12.78 2.97
CA GLY A 334 -27.06 14.00 2.81
C GLY A 334 -25.59 13.74 2.48
N MET A 335 -25.10 12.52 2.63
CA MET A 335 -23.73 12.12 2.24
C MET A 335 -23.66 11.81 0.73
N LEU A 336 -22.46 11.90 0.18
CA LEU A 336 -22.21 11.50 -1.20
C LEU A 336 -22.46 10.01 -1.40
N GLY A 337 -23.07 9.66 -2.52
CA GLY A 337 -23.33 8.27 -2.92
C GLY A 337 -22.09 7.60 -3.51
N ASP A 338 -21.02 7.48 -2.73
CA ASP A 338 -19.79 6.77 -3.07
C ASP A 338 -19.85 5.38 -2.43
N ILE A 339 -20.19 4.34 -3.21
CA ILE A 339 -20.59 3.03 -2.68
C ILE A 339 -19.92 1.91 -3.47
N ASN A 340 -19.36 0.91 -2.78
CA ASN A 340 -19.00 -0.37 -3.36
C ASN A 340 -20.07 -1.41 -3.02
N ILE A 341 -20.51 -2.18 -4.02
CA ILE A 341 -21.32 -3.38 -3.83
C ILE A 341 -20.37 -4.58 -3.95
N ILE A 342 -20.24 -5.33 -2.85
CA ILE A 342 -19.25 -6.38 -2.71
C ILE A 342 -19.94 -7.73 -2.42
N ASP A 343 -19.59 -8.75 -3.20
CA ASP A 343 -19.83 -10.15 -2.86
C ASP A 343 -18.67 -10.61 -1.97
N PHE A 344 -18.88 -10.55 -0.66
CA PHE A 344 -17.81 -10.77 0.33
C PHE A 344 -17.23 -12.19 0.28
N GLU A 345 -18.04 -13.19 -0.05
CA GLU A 345 -17.58 -14.58 -0.16
C GLU A 345 -16.60 -14.75 -1.34
N LYS A 346 -16.79 -13.97 -2.40
CA LYS A 346 -15.91 -13.98 -3.58
C LYS A 346 -14.82 -12.92 -3.56
N LEU A 347 -14.78 -12.09 -2.52
CA LEU A 347 -13.79 -11.03 -2.40
C LEU A 347 -12.39 -11.63 -2.25
N ASN A 348 -11.54 -11.41 -3.25
CA ASN A 348 -10.19 -11.95 -3.28
C ASN A 348 -9.30 -11.13 -4.23
N VAL A 349 -8.00 -11.39 -4.17
CA VAL A 349 -7.00 -10.82 -5.09
C VAL A 349 -6.36 -11.93 -5.91
N SER A 350 -6.05 -11.64 -7.17
CA SER A 350 -5.34 -12.55 -8.06
C SER A 350 -3.84 -12.59 -7.72
N HIS A 351 -3.09 -13.48 -8.38
CA HIS A 351 -1.63 -13.40 -8.36
C HIS A 351 -1.17 -12.11 -9.06
N PRO A 352 -0.16 -11.38 -8.52
CA PRO A 352 0.39 -10.20 -9.18
C PRO A 352 0.99 -10.56 -10.54
N LYS A 353 0.92 -9.63 -11.49
CA LYS A 353 1.51 -9.79 -12.83
C LYS A 353 2.12 -8.48 -13.31
N MET A 354 3.18 -8.60 -14.13
CA MET A 354 3.76 -7.46 -14.82
C MET A 354 2.95 -7.15 -16.09
N ILE A 355 2.62 -5.87 -16.32
CA ILE A 355 2.00 -5.38 -17.55
C ILE A 355 2.76 -4.16 -18.08
N TYR A 356 2.59 -3.86 -19.37
CA TYR A 356 3.31 -2.82 -20.10
C TYR A 356 2.33 -1.82 -20.72
N ASP A 357 1.58 -1.11 -19.86
CA ASP A 357 0.52 -0.19 -20.27
C ASP A 357 0.78 1.28 -19.91
N LEU A 358 1.96 1.58 -19.38
CA LEU A 358 2.37 2.96 -19.12
C LEU A 358 2.94 3.61 -20.41
N PRO A 359 2.98 4.96 -20.50
CA PRO A 359 3.58 5.66 -21.63
C PRO A 359 4.97 5.13 -22.00
N LEU A 360 5.26 5.10 -23.28
CA LEU A 360 6.51 4.57 -23.85
C LEU A 360 6.79 3.09 -23.56
N GLY A 361 5.74 2.30 -23.27
CA GLY A 361 5.87 0.88 -22.94
C GLY A 361 6.42 0.65 -21.52
N GLY A 362 6.28 1.62 -20.63
CA GLY A 362 6.68 1.47 -19.23
C GLY A 362 5.88 0.35 -18.56
N ARG A 363 6.56 -0.40 -17.68
CA ARG A 363 5.98 -1.56 -16.98
C ARG A 363 5.47 -1.19 -15.60
N ARG A 364 4.49 -1.95 -15.14
CA ARG A 364 4.03 -1.92 -13.76
C ARG A 364 3.49 -3.28 -13.31
N LEU A 365 3.58 -3.54 -12.02
CA LEU A 365 2.88 -4.65 -11.37
C LEU A 365 1.42 -4.27 -11.16
N VAL A 366 0.53 -5.19 -11.46
CA VAL A 366 -0.90 -5.08 -11.17
C VAL A 366 -1.40 -6.35 -10.50
N GLN A 367 -2.46 -6.21 -9.71
CA GLN A 367 -3.14 -7.31 -9.06
C GLN A 367 -4.65 -7.09 -9.18
N ASP A 368 -5.32 -7.97 -9.90
CA ASP A 368 -6.76 -7.87 -10.09
C ASP A 368 -7.49 -8.31 -8.80
N ALA A 369 -8.64 -7.72 -8.55
CA ALA A 369 -9.52 -8.09 -7.44
C ALA A 369 -10.84 -8.65 -7.99
N THR A 370 -11.39 -9.64 -7.29
CA THR A 370 -12.72 -10.21 -7.54
C THR A 370 -13.68 -9.87 -6.41
N GLY A 371 -14.98 -10.07 -6.62
CA GLY A 371 -15.99 -9.81 -5.61
C GLY A 371 -16.58 -8.40 -5.63
N TYR A 372 -16.03 -7.46 -6.41
CA TYR A 372 -16.63 -6.14 -6.61
C TYR A 372 -17.71 -6.23 -7.70
N VAL A 373 -18.97 -6.22 -7.28
CA VAL A 373 -20.13 -6.28 -8.20
C VAL A 373 -20.33 -4.94 -8.89
N ALA A 374 -20.26 -3.84 -8.14
CA ALA A 374 -20.33 -2.50 -8.71
C ALA A 374 -19.60 -1.48 -7.83
N THR A 375 -19.00 -0.48 -8.47
CA THR A 375 -18.49 0.73 -7.82
C THR A 375 -19.29 1.93 -8.30
N ILE A 376 -19.83 2.67 -7.35
CA ILE A 376 -20.69 3.82 -7.57
C ILE A 376 -19.97 5.06 -7.04
N LYS A 377 -19.87 6.11 -7.86
CA LYS A 377 -19.33 7.40 -7.48
C LYS A 377 -20.36 8.49 -7.71
N SER A 378 -20.68 9.23 -6.65
CA SER A 378 -21.70 10.30 -6.70
C SER A 378 -23.04 9.81 -7.28
N GLY A 379 -23.45 8.58 -6.92
CA GLY A 379 -24.67 7.95 -7.38
C GLY A 379 -24.64 7.38 -8.81
N GLN A 380 -23.52 7.43 -9.51
CA GLN A 380 -23.35 6.88 -10.87
C GLN A 380 -22.44 5.66 -10.85
N VAL A 381 -22.82 4.59 -11.55
CA VAL A 381 -22.01 3.37 -11.66
C VAL A 381 -20.82 3.64 -12.57
N ILE A 382 -19.60 3.52 -12.01
CA ILE A 382 -18.34 3.73 -12.73
C ILE A 382 -17.62 2.42 -13.08
N SER A 383 -18.00 1.32 -12.42
CA SER A 383 -17.48 -0.02 -12.72
C SER A 383 -18.52 -1.08 -12.38
N GLU A 384 -18.63 -2.11 -13.22
CA GLU A 384 -19.46 -3.31 -13.00
C GLU A 384 -18.58 -4.56 -13.19
N ASN A 385 -18.57 -5.46 -12.21
CA ASN A 385 -17.79 -6.70 -12.21
C ASN A 385 -16.30 -6.48 -12.60
N GLY A 386 -15.71 -5.38 -12.10
CA GLY A 386 -14.33 -5.02 -12.37
C GLY A 386 -14.07 -4.32 -13.71
N VAL A 387 -15.12 -4.11 -14.52
CA VAL A 387 -15.01 -3.44 -15.84
C VAL A 387 -15.51 -2.00 -15.73
N ALA A 388 -14.68 -1.04 -16.15
CA ALA A 388 -15.06 0.37 -16.18
C ALA A 388 -16.19 0.64 -17.16
N THR A 389 -17.22 1.42 -16.74
CA THR A 389 -18.36 1.80 -17.57
C THR A 389 -18.06 2.97 -18.52
N GLY A 390 -16.93 3.66 -18.30
CA GLY A 390 -16.58 4.88 -19.01
C GLY A 390 -17.22 6.16 -18.44
N VAL A 391 -18.04 6.05 -17.40
CA VAL A 391 -18.64 7.20 -16.70
C VAL A 391 -17.62 7.82 -15.75
N LEU A 392 -17.42 9.15 -15.82
CA LEU A 392 -16.42 9.91 -15.06
C LEU A 392 -17.08 11.04 -14.23
N PRO A 393 -17.79 10.74 -13.14
CA PRO A 393 -18.51 11.73 -12.34
C PRO A 393 -17.64 12.39 -11.25
N GLY A 394 -16.32 12.15 -11.27
CA GLY A 394 -15.39 12.70 -10.31
C GLY A 394 -15.24 14.22 -10.45
N ASN A 395 -15.03 14.92 -9.32
CA ASN A 395 -14.71 16.32 -9.27
C ASN A 395 -13.41 16.55 -8.50
N LEU A 396 -12.68 17.62 -8.85
CA LEU A 396 -11.55 18.07 -8.06
C LEU A 396 -12.04 18.56 -6.69
N LEU A 397 -11.50 17.95 -5.63
CA LEU A 397 -11.77 18.38 -4.26
C LEU A 397 -10.82 19.53 -3.89
N ARG A 398 -11.38 20.55 -3.25
CA ARG A 398 -10.61 21.70 -2.73
C ARG A 398 -11.02 21.96 -1.29
N GLY A 399 -10.02 21.95 -0.37
CA GLY A 399 -10.23 22.17 1.05
C GLY A 399 -11.16 21.15 1.72
N LYS A 400 -11.57 21.45 2.92
CA LYS A 400 -12.44 20.62 3.76
C LYS A 400 -13.82 20.45 3.13
N GLN A 401 -14.33 19.23 3.10
CA GLN A 401 -15.67 18.92 2.64
C GLN A 401 -16.60 18.67 3.81
N VAL A 402 -17.76 19.30 3.81
CA VAL A 402 -18.77 19.14 4.87
C VAL A 402 -20.10 18.69 4.30
N CYS A 403 -20.79 17.84 5.04
CA CYS A 403 -22.16 17.43 4.68
C CYS A 403 -23.11 18.60 4.95
N ASP A 404 -23.75 19.12 3.91
CA ASP A 404 -24.80 20.12 4.06
C ASP A 404 -26.15 19.45 4.39
N VAL A 405 -26.34 19.12 5.66
CA VAL A 405 -27.57 18.49 6.16
C VAL A 405 -28.80 19.42 6.01
N LYS A 406 -28.59 20.72 5.85
CA LYS A 406 -29.70 21.67 5.70
C LYS A 406 -30.32 21.66 4.31
N SER A 407 -29.56 21.28 3.28
CA SER A 407 -30.10 21.12 1.91
C SER A 407 -30.71 19.74 1.65
N GLY A 408 -30.50 18.76 2.52
CA GLY A 408 -30.90 17.36 2.36
C GLY A 408 -32.38 17.03 2.50
N ILE A 409 -33.27 18.00 2.74
CA ILE A 409 -34.71 17.83 2.68
C ILE A 409 -35.25 18.42 1.36
N THR A 410 -34.52 18.25 0.30
CA THR A 410 -35.06 18.56 -1.03
C THR A 410 -35.72 17.31 -1.61
N LYS A 411 -37.09 17.36 -1.68
CA LYS A 411 -37.98 16.55 -2.50
C LYS A 411 -37.35 15.31 -3.12
N VAL A 412 -37.59 14.14 -2.50
CA VAL A 412 -37.39 12.85 -3.15
C VAL A 412 -38.11 12.94 -4.50
N THR A 413 -37.38 13.18 -5.58
CA THR A 413 -37.93 13.28 -6.92
C THR A 413 -38.44 11.91 -7.38
N LEU A 414 -39.35 11.89 -8.35
CA LEU A 414 -39.88 10.67 -8.96
C LEU A 414 -38.72 9.74 -9.45
N PHE A 415 -37.60 10.35 -9.83
CA PHE A 415 -36.38 9.68 -10.25
C PHE A 415 -35.77 8.86 -9.12
N ASP A 416 -35.72 9.37 -7.90
CA ASP A 416 -35.17 8.70 -6.71
C ASP A 416 -36.02 7.47 -6.30
N ARG A 417 -37.36 7.55 -6.47
CA ARG A 417 -38.26 6.40 -6.26
C ARG A 417 -38.07 5.33 -7.33
N THR A 418 -37.86 5.73 -8.57
CA THR A 418 -37.63 4.82 -9.70
C THR A 418 -36.28 4.13 -9.56
N PHE A 419 -35.24 4.85 -9.13
CA PHE A 419 -33.90 4.29 -8.87
C PHE A 419 -33.91 3.28 -7.71
N ARG A 420 -34.59 3.58 -6.60
CA ARG A 420 -34.77 2.63 -5.49
C ARG A 420 -35.51 1.36 -5.92
N LEU A 421 -36.53 1.49 -6.75
CA LEU A 421 -37.28 0.35 -7.30
C LEU A 421 -36.45 -0.46 -8.30
N LEU A 422 -35.63 0.20 -9.12
CA LEU A 422 -34.71 -0.44 -10.05
C LEU A 422 -33.56 -1.14 -9.29
N PHE A 423 -33.03 -0.50 -8.28
CA PHE A 423 -31.97 -1.08 -7.42
C PHE A 423 -32.46 -2.34 -6.70
N VAL A 424 -33.64 -2.28 -6.08
CA VAL A 424 -34.26 -3.45 -5.43
C VAL A 424 -34.62 -4.54 -6.43
N LYS A 425 -35.06 -4.18 -7.66
CA LYS A 425 -35.32 -5.16 -8.73
C LYS A 425 -34.04 -5.77 -9.30
N ALA A 426 -33.00 -4.97 -9.51
CA ALA A 426 -31.70 -5.46 -9.99
C ALA A 426 -31.03 -6.39 -8.96
N ALA A 427 -31.04 -6.03 -7.69
CA ALA A 427 -30.55 -6.87 -6.60
C ALA A 427 -31.34 -8.21 -6.53
N ARG A 428 -32.66 -8.19 -6.77
CA ARG A 428 -33.47 -9.42 -6.83
C ARG A 428 -33.18 -10.27 -8.06
N LEU A 429 -32.93 -9.67 -9.22
CA LEU A 429 -32.62 -10.38 -10.46
C LEU A 429 -31.23 -11.02 -10.42
N ILE A 430 -30.25 -10.29 -9.89
CA ILE A 430 -28.84 -10.72 -9.85
C ILE A 430 -28.63 -11.80 -8.79
N TRP A 431 -29.36 -11.76 -7.66
CA TRP A 431 -29.08 -12.62 -6.53
C TRP A 431 -30.13 -13.73 -6.28
N GLY A 432 -31.18 -13.82 -7.08
CA GLY A 432 -32.20 -14.88 -6.93
C GLY A 432 -32.81 -14.97 -5.51
N LEU A 433 -32.72 -13.87 -4.72
CA LEU A 433 -33.06 -13.87 -3.31
C LEU A 433 -34.57 -13.86 -3.10
N SER A 434 -35.09 -14.85 -2.37
CA SER A 434 -36.48 -14.87 -1.93
C SER A 434 -36.73 -13.82 -0.84
N LYS A 435 -37.98 -13.36 -0.71
CA LYS A 435 -38.41 -12.37 0.31
C LYS A 435 -37.98 -12.67 1.76
N LYS A 436 -37.57 -13.88 2.06
CA LYS A 436 -37.16 -14.34 3.39
C LYS A 436 -35.71 -14.02 3.76
N SER A 437 -34.81 -13.86 2.76
CA SER A 437 -33.35 -13.67 2.97
C SER A 437 -32.97 -12.21 3.22
N MET A 438 -33.85 -11.24 2.92
CA MET A 438 -33.55 -9.81 3.05
C MET A 438 -33.70 -9.19 4.44
N LYS A 439 -34.15 -9.97 5.43
CA LYS A 439 -34.35 -9.43 6.80
C LYS A 439 -33.09 -9.37 7.66
N THR A 440 -31.95 -9.85 7.16
CA THR A 440 -30.77 -10.07 8.02
C THR A 440 -29.54 -9.21 7.69
N THR A 441 -29.59 -8.31 6.71
CA THR A 441 -28.36 -7.59 6.29
C THR A 441 -28.51 -6.08 6.14
N ILE A 442 -29.48 -5.47 6.77
CA ILE A 442 -29.49 -4.02 7.01
C ILE A 442 -29.49 -3.86 8.53
N VAL A 443 -28.32 -3.89 9.12
CA VAL A 443 -28.13 -3.42 10.50
C VAL A 443 -28.02 -1.91 10.43
N SER A 444 -29.14 -1.26 10.70
CA SER A 444 -29.17 0.08 11.26
C SER A 444 -28.85 -0.07 12.73
N GLU A 445 -27.68 0.37 13.15
CA GLU A 445 -27.53 0.88 14.51
C GLU A 445 -26.38 1.90 14.56
N ALA A 446 -26.70 3.00 15.23
CA ALA A 446 -26.05 4.28 15.43
C ALA A 446 -24.61 4.25 15.92
#